data_3e8d21a5736cd5c757e72dcf013db184
#
_entry.id   3e8d21a5736cd5c757e72dcf013db184
#
_cell.length_a   1.000
_cell.length_b   1.000
_cell.length_c   1.000
_cell.angle_alpha   90.00
_cell.angle_beta   90.00
_cell.angle_gamma   90.00
#
_symmetry.space_group_name_H-M   'P 1'
#
loop_
_entity.id
_entity.type
_entity.pdbx_description
1 polymer ?
#
loop_
_entity_poly.entity_id
_entity_poly.type
_entity_poly.pdbx_seq_one_letter_code
_entity_poly.pdbx_strand_id
1 'polypeptide(L)'
;DLTSGNLIHNRINIKWKPSEKIIAVAEFRNRLFWGEEVKSNPVFATLLRNANEKIDMQKAWISNKSLVLHSNTERLYVDYRRKAWNLRVGRQRVNWGITTTWNPNDIFNTYNFLDFDYEERPGVDGAKFQYNFGNTFNAELAYINTGKKNGNIAALKYSLNKWNYDLQLITGWYNNQPTLGAGWAGYLK
;
A
#
# COMPACT_ATOMS: atom_id res chain seq x y z
N ASP A 1 0.98 17.93 29.86
CA ASP A 1 -0.36 18.30 29.37
C ASP A 1 -0.93 17.13 28.59
N LEU A 2 -2.12 16.69 28.95
CA LEU A 2 -2.84 15.65 28.22
C LEU A 2 -3.54 16.28 27.02
N THR A 3 -3.12 15.89 25.82
CA THR A 3 -3.74 16.35 24.57
C THR A 3 -4.86 15.39 24.20
N SER A 4 -6.10 15.84 24.07
CA SER A 4 -7.22 15.01 23.64
C SER A 4 -7.32 15.00 22.11
N GLY A 5 -7.35 13.81 21.53
CA GLY A 5 -7.67 13.58 20.13
C GLY A 5 -8.90 12.69 19.99
N ASN A 6 -9.79 13.03 19.09
CA ASN A 6 -10.98 12.23 18.80
C ASN A 6 -11.04 11.93 17.30
N LEU A 7 -11.45 10.72 16.96
CA LEU A 7 -11.54 10.22 15.59
C LEU A 7 -12.83 9.43 15.37
N ILE A 8 -13.58 9.77 14.33
CA ILE A 8 -14.54 8.86 13.72
C ILE A 8 -13.95 8.38 12.41
N HIS A 9 -13.85 7.08 12.26
CA HIS A 9 -13.32 6.41 11.08
C HIS A 9 -14.44 5.64 10.39
N ASN A 10 -14.63 5.90 9.08
CA ASN A 10 -15.55 5.16 8.23
C ASN A 10 -14.80 4.67 6.98
N ARG A 11 -15.09 3.44 6.57
CA ARG A 11 -14.52 2.83 5.36
C ARG A 11 -15.61 2.25 4.48
N ILE A 12 -15.55 2.57 3.17
CA ILE A 12 -16.44 2.04 2.16
C ILE A 12 -15.61 1.15 1.23
N ASN A 13 -15.97 -0.12 1.17
CA ASN A 13 -15.29 -1.11 0.35
C ASN A 13 -16.25 -1.64 -0.72
N ILE A 14 -15.88 -1.45 -1.98
CA ILE A 14 -16.67 -1.89 -3.14
C ILE A 14 -15.82 -2.89 -3.91
N LYS A 15 -16.38 -4.05 -4.18
CA LYS A 15 -15.79 -5.09 -5.01
C LYS A 15 -16.79 -5.52 -6.07
N TRP A 16 -16.43 -5.30 -7.33
CA TRP A 16 -17.22 -5.65 -8.48
C TRP A 16 -16.55 -6.73 -9.30
N LYS A 17 -17.30 -7.77 -9.66
CA LYS A 17 -16.83 -8.93 -10.43
C LYS A 17 -17.68 -9.11 -11.67
N PRO A 18 -17.42 -8.39 -12.76
CA PRO A 18 -18.17 -8.50 -14.02
C PRO A 18 -17.97 -9.85 -14.71
N SER A 19 -16.89 -10.56 -14.40
CA SER A 19 -16.61 -11.91 -14.88
C SER A 19 -15.69 -12.66 -13.91
N GLU A 20 -15.52 -13.97 -14.12
CA GLU A 20 -14.57 -14.77 -13.34
C GLU A 20 -13.12 -14.30 -13.48
N LYS A 21 -12.81 -13.59 -14.55
CA LYS A 21 -11.46 -13.12 -14.87
C LYS A 21 -11.15 -11.70 -14.42
N ILE A 22 -12.19 -10.88 -14.17
CA ILE A 22 -12.04 -9.45 -13.88
C ILE A 22 -12.60 -9.16 -12.50
N ILE A 23 -11.79 -8.48 -11.68
CA ILE A 23 -12.19 -7.93 -10.39
C ILE A 23 -11.81 -6.46 -10.38
N ALA A 24 -12.78 -5.59 -10.13
CA ALA A 24 -12.52 -4.18 -9.83
C ALA A 24 -12.77 -3.92 -8.34
N VAL A 25 -11.89 -3.15 -7.72
CA VAL A 25 -11.96 -2.80 -6.29
C VAL A 25 -11.82 -1.30 -6.14
N ALA A 26 -12.69 -0.72 -5.30
CA ALA A 26 -12.60 0.67 -4.85
C ALA A 26 -12.79 0.70 -3.33
N GLU A 27 -11.85 1.31 -2.62
CA GLU A 27 -11.88 1.45 -1.16
C GLU A 27 -11.60 2.89 -0.78
N PHE A 28 -12.55 3.46 -0.04
CA PHE A 28 -12.52 4.85 0.40
C PHE A 28 -12.44 4.90 1.91
N ARG A 29 -11.56 5.71 2.44
CA ARG A 29 -11.38 5.95 3.86
C ARG A 29 -11.79 7.38 4.20
N ASN A 30 -12.74 7.55 5.12
CA ASN A 30 -13.21 8.84 5.58
C ASN A 30 -12.91 8.97 7.07
N ARG A 31 -12.27 10.07 7.47
CA ARG A 31 -11.85 10.32 8.85
C ARG A 31 -12.28 11.70 9.27
N LEU A 32 -12.97 11.78 10.41
CA LEU A 32 -13.36 13.02 11.05
C LEU A 32 -12.57 13.17 12.34
N PHE A 33 -11.74 14.19 12.42
CA PHE A 33 -10.90 14.49 13.58
C PHE A 33 -11.37 15.75 14.28
N TRP A 34 -11.34 15.76 15.60
CA TRP A 34 -11.57 16.94 16.43
C TRP A 34 -10.89 16.80 17.79
N GLY A 35 -10.71 17.91 18.50
CA GLY A 35 -10.07 17.96 19.82
C GLY A 35 -8.86 18.88 19.84
N GLU A 36 -8.10 18.79 20.94
CA GLU A 36 -6.91 19.65 21.13
C GLU A 36 -5.80 19.35 20.13
N GLU A 37 -5.68 18.10 19.68
CA GLU A 37 -4.71 17.70 18.67
C GLU A 37 -4.90 18.47 17.35
N VAL A 38 -6.15 18.64 16.91
CA VAL A 38 -6.49 19.43 15.71
C VAL A 38 -6.26 20.90 15.96
N LYS A 39 -6.65 21.42 17.14
CA LYS A 39 -6.53 22.84 17.50
C LYS A 39 -5.08 23.30 17.60
N SER A 40 -4.22 22.48 18.16
CA SER A 40 -2.80 22.79 18.39
C SER A 40 -1.95 22.70 17.11
N ASN A 41 -2.47 22.06 16.04
CA ASN A 41 -1.72 21.85 14.82
C ASN A 41 -2.40 22.48 13.58
N PRO A 42 -2.04 23.71 13.18
CA PRO A 42 -2.65 24.41 12.04
C PRO A 42 -2.51 23.67 10.70
N VAL A 43 -1.52 22.78 10.58
CA VAL A 43 -1.24 21.99 9.36
C VAL A 43 -1.73 20.54 9.45
N PHE A 44 -2.57 20.22 10.44
CA PHE A 44 -3.04 18.85 10.71
C PHE A 44 -3.60 18.15 9.46
N ALA A 45 -4.48 18.83 8.71
CA ALA A 45 -5.06 18.27 7.49
C ALA A 45 -4.01 17.94 6.41
N THR A 46 -2.90 18.68 6.37
CA THR A 46 -1.79 18.43 5.44
C THR A 46 -0.98 17.21 5.84
N LEU A 47 -0.82 16.98 7.15
CA LEU A 47 -0.09 15.80 7.68
C LEU A 47 -0.81 14.48 7.41
N LEU A 48 -2.14 14.52 7.23
CA LEU A 48 -2.94 13.35 6.88
C LEU A 48 -2.74 12.88 5.43
N ARG A 49 -2.11 13.71 4.59
CA ARG A 49 -1.97 13.42 3.16
C ARG A 49 -0.90 12.33 2.92
N ASN A 50 -1.26 11.40 2.05
CA ASN A 50 -0.28 10.45 1.51
C ASN A 50 0.60 11.16 0.46
N ALA A 51 1.90 11.23 0.71
CA ALA A 51 2.86 11.92 -0.14
C ALA A 51 3.39 11.06 -1.31
N ASN A 52 3.02 9.77 -1.39
CA ASN A 52 3.55 8.80 -2.36
C ASN A 52 2.49 8.42 -3.41
N GLU A 53 1.67 9.38 -3.82
CA GLU A 53 0.63 9.20 -4.82
C GLU A 53 1.00 9.91 -6.12
N LYS A 54 0.82 9.24 -7.25
CA LYS A 54 0.93 9.87 -8.57
C LYS A 54 -0.31 10.69 -8.89
N ILE A 55 -1.48 10.13 -8.57
CA ILE A 55 -2.78 10.76 -8.78
C ILE A 55 -3.30 11.17 -7.41
N ASP A 56 -3.52 12.46 -7.19
CA ASP A 56 -4.11 12.96 -5.94
C ASP A 56 -5.59 12.57 -5.89
N MET A 57 -5.90 11.54 -5.08
CA MET A 57 -7.26 11.06 -4.84
C MET A 57 -7.66 11.21 -3.37
N GLN A 58 -7.26 12.30 -2.76
CA GLN A 58 -7.58 12.63 -1.37
C GLN A 58 -8.10 14.06 -1.26
N LYS A 59 -9.00 14.31 -0.31
CA LYS A 59 -9.60 15.61 -0.11
C LYS A 59 -9.90 15.88 1.36
N ALA A 60 -9.47 17.05 1.85
CA ALA A 60 -9.99 17.62 3.08
C ALA A 60 -11.27 18.41 2.74
N TRP A 61 -12.43 17.89 3.15
CA TRP A 61 -13.73 18.52 2.93
C TRP A 61 -13.97 19.66 3.92
N ILE A 62 -13.49 19.45 5.15
CA ILE A 62 -13.50 20.41 6.24
C ILE A 62 -12.08 20.49 6.77
N SER A 63 -11.54 21.68 6.87
CA SER A 63 -10.23 21.94 7.44
C SER A 63 -10.27 23.28 8.15
N ASN A 64 -10.61 23.26 9.42
CA ASN A 64 -10.63 24.43 10.29
C ASN A 64 -9.89 24.12 11.61
N LYS A 65 -9.80 25.10 12.50
CA LYS A 65 -9.07 24.99 13.77
C LYS A 65 -9.62 23.93 14.74
N SER A 66 -10.85 23.43 14.55
CA SER A 66 -11.50 22.56 15.51
C SER A 66 -11.90 21.21 14.94
N LEU A 67 -11.98 21.11 13.59
CA LEU A 67 -12.55 19.97 12.90
C LEU A 67 -11.86 19.76 11.55
N VAL A 68 -11.47 18.52 11.27
CA VAL A 68 -10.93 18.10 9.97
C VAL A 68 -11.69 16.88 9.48
N LEU A 69 -12.35 16.98 8.31
CA LEU A 69 -12.93 15.85 7.59
C LEU A 69 -12.06 15.56 6.37
N HIS A 70 -11.38 14.44 6.39
CA HIS A 70 -10.47 14.00 5.33
C HIS A 70 -10.93 12.68 4.72
N SER A 71 -10.99 12.64 3.39
CA SER A 71 -11.27 11.42 2.62
C SER A 71 -10.08 11.06 1.75
N ASN A 72 -9.80 9.77 1.67
CA ASN A 72 -8.72 9.21 0.84
C ASN A 72 -9.20 7.95 0.12
N THR A 73 -8.80 7.80 -1.15
CA THR A 73 -8.96 6.55 -1.89
C THR A 73 -7.77 5.65 -1.61
N GLU A 74 -7.99 4.60 -0.80
CA GLU A 74 -6.96 3.65 -0.39
C GLU A 74 -6.64 2.64 -1.49
N ARG A 75 -7.67 2.19 -2.20
CA ARG A 75 -7.57 1.23 -3.31
C ARG A 75 -8.47 1.65 -4.45
N LEU A 76 -7.95 1.59 -5.65
CA LEU A 76 -8.72 1.75 -6.89
C LEU A 76 -7.99 1.02 -8.01
N TYR A 77 -8.34 -0.23 -8.24
CA TYR A 77 -7.64 -1.06 -9.22
C TYR A 77 -8.56 -2.04 -9.95
N VAL A 78 -8.08 -2.49 -11.09
CA VAL A 78 -8.62 -3.64 -11.83
C VAL A 78 -7.61 -4.77 -11.81
N ASP A 79 -8.07 -5.97 -11.51
CA ASP A 79 -7.29 -7.21 -11.45
C ASP A 79 -7.82 -8.16 -12.53
N TYR A 80 -7.00 -8.46 -13.54
CA TYR A 80 -7.31 -9.41 -14.60
C TYR A 80 -6.56 -10.71 -14.37
N ARG A 81 -7.30 -11.82 -14.28
CA ARG A 81 -6.80 -13.13 -13.88
C ARG A 81 -6.91 -14.17 -14.99
N ARG A 82 -5.87 -14.96 -15.13
CA ARG A 82 -5.80 -16.17 -15.95
C ARG A 82 -5.25 -17.33 -15.10
N LYS A 83 -5.28 -18.55 -15.65
CA LYS A 83 -4.83 -19.75 -14.93
C LYS A 83 -3.45 -19.62 -14.28
N ALA A 84 -2.45 -19.15 -15.03
CA ALA A 84 -1.08 -19.05 -14.56
C ALA A 84 -0.63 -17.65 -14.17
N TRP A 85 -1.38 -16.58 -14.54
CA TRP A 85 -0.95 -15.22 -14.31
C TRP A 85 -2.08 -14.27 -13.96
N ASN A 86 -1.73 -13.18 -13.32
CA ASN A 86 -2.61 -12.05 -13.13
C ASN A 86 -1.91 -10.72 -13.41
N LEU A 87 -2.68 -9.73 -13.82
CA LEU A 87 -2.26 -8.35 -13.99
C LEU A 87 -3.19 -7.45 -13.20
N ARG A 88 -2.63 -6.64 -12.32
CA ARG A 88 -3.37 -5.64 -11.55
C ARG A 88 -2.83 -4.25 -11.87
N VAL A 89 -3.74 -3.33 -12.18
CA VAL A 89 -3.40 -1.94 -12.55
C VAL A 89 -4.26 -0.97 -11.75
N GLY A 90 -3.65 0.09 -11.25
CA GLY A 90 -4.27 1.14 -10.45
C GLY A 90 -3.66 1.28 -9.08
N ARG A 91 -4.39 1.97 -8.17
CA ARG A 91 -3.98 2.14 -6.78
C ARG A 91 -4.18 0.85 -6.01
N GLN A 92 -3.09 0.28 -5.53
CA GLN A 92 -3.06 -1.01 -4.89
C GLN A 92 -2.02 -1.09 -3.78
N ARG A 93 -2.19 -2.02 -2.86
CA ARG A 93 -1.12 -2.38 -1.92
C ARG A 93 -0.25 -3.44 -2.58
N VAL A 94 1.05 -3.19 -2.62
CA VAL A 94 2.07 -4.19 -2.97
C VAL A 94 2.83 -4.53 -1.69
N ASN A 95 2.65 -5.74 -1.17
CA ASN A 95 3.31 -6.20 0.05
C ASN A 95 4.23 -7.36 -0.29
N TRP A 96 5.53 -7.14 -0.17
CA TRP A 96 6.56 -8.15 -0.36
C TRP A 96 7.30 -8.50 0.94
N GLY A 97 6.79 -7.98 2.06
CA GLY A 97 7.32 -8.35 3.37
C GLY A 97 7.06 -9.81 3.68
N ILE A 98 8.05 -10.49 4.26
CA ILE A 98 7.98 -11.89 4.70
C ILE A 98 7.97 -12.00 6.24
N THR A 99 8.34 -10.93 6.94
CA THR A 99 8.38 -10.88 8.41
C THR A 99 7.21 -10.10 8.97
N THR A 100 6.89 -10.31 10.25
CA THR A 100 5.73 -9.69 10.90
C THR A 100 6.02 -8.30 11.49
N THR A 101 7.23 -8.06 11.96
CA THR A 101 7.57 -6.84 12.72
C THR A 101 8.26 -5.79 11.86
N TRP A 102 9.34 -6.16 11.18
CA TRP A 102 10.11 -5.25 10.34
C TRP A 102 10.38 -5.89 8.99
N ASN A 103 9.93 -5.24 7.91
CA ASN A 103 9.98 -5.76 6.55
C ASN A 103 10.79 -4.86 5.63
N PRO A 104 12.12 -4.98 5.59
CA PRO A 104 12.96 -4.20 4.67
C PRO A 104 12.64 -4.48 3.20
N ASN A 105 12.08 -5.63 2.89
CA ASN A 105 11.66 -6.02 1.54
C ASN A 105 10.33 -5.37 1.09
N ASP A 106 9.62 -4.67 1.98
CA ASP A 106 8.42 -3.92 1.62
C ASP A 106 8.79 -2.52 1.11
N ILE A 107 9.42 -2.47 -0.05
CA ILE A 107 9.96 -1.26 -0.68
C ILE A 107 8.91 -0.33 -1.27
N PHE A 108 7.65 -0.75 -1.38
CA PHE A 108 6.60 0.01 -2.05
C PHE A 108 5.78 0.89 -1.11
N ASN A 109 5.66 0.51 0.16
CA ASN A 109 4.79 1.18 1.11
C ASN A 109 5.62 1.87 2.18
N THR A 110 5.79 3.18 2.05
CA THR A 110 6.44 4.00 3.08
C THR A 110 5.50 4.20 4.27
N TYR A 111 6.03 4.01 5.47
CA TYR A 111 5.34 4.35 6.70
C TYR A 111 5.12 5.87 6.80
N ASN A 112 3.90 6.27 7.12
CA ASN A 112 3.66 7.59 7.68
C ASN A 112 3.65 7.45 9.21
N PHE A 113 4.74 7.84 9.87
CA PHE A 113 4.90 7.73 11.33
C PHE A 113 3.88 8.56 12.13
N LEU A 114 3.16 9.48 11.49
CA LEU A 114 2.19 10.35 12.12
C LEU A 114 0.75 9.80 12.04
N ASP A 115 0.52 8.72 11.31
CA ASP A 115 -0.79 8.08 11.20
C ASP A 115 -0.84 6.88 12.16
N PHE A 116 -1.28 7.09 13.40
CA PHE A 116 -1.38 6.06 14.44
C PHE A 116 -2.50 5.03 14.19
N ASP A 117 -3.39 5.30 13.24
CA ASP A 117 -4.49 4.42 12.83
C ASP A 117 -4.06 3.48 11.70
N TYR A 118 -2.99 2.73 11.95
CA TYR A 118 -2.33 1.85 10.98
C TYR A 118 -2.93 0.46 10.87
N GLU A 119 -4.22 0.32 10.80
CA GLU A 119 -4.79 -0.99 10.45
C GLU A 119 -4.43 -1.40 9.01
N GLU A 120 -4.19 -0.45 8.12
CA GLU A 120 -3.86 -0.75 6.74
C GLU A 120 -2.93 0.29 6.07
N ARG A 121 -1.86 -0.19 5.45
CA ARG A 121 -0.92 0.65 4.71
C ARG A 121 -1.56 1.31 3.48
N PRO A 122 -1.22 2.57 3.16
CA PRO A 122 -1.74 3.28 2.01
C PRO A 122 -1.43 2.54 0.70
N GLY A 123 -2.27 2.72 -0.31
CA GLY A 123 -2.04 2.23 -1.65
C GLY A 123 -1.00 3.04 -2.40
N VAL A 124 -0.45 2.43 -3.44
CA VAL A 124 0.50 3.04 -4.39
C VAL A 124 -0.04 2.91 -5.81
N ASP A 125 0.26 3.89 -6.67
CA ASP A 125 -0.22 3.94 -8.04
C ASP A 125 0.73 3.19 -8.97
N GLY A 126 0.22 2.13 -9.65
CA GLY A 126 1.07 1.37 -10.55
C GLY A 126 0.45 0.10 -11.11
N ALA A 127 1.33 -0.78 -11.59
CA ALA A 127 0.96 -2.06 -12.15
C ALA A 127 1.76 -3.20 -11.50
N LYS A 128 1.09 -4.33 -11.29
CA LYS A 128 1.70 -5.56 -10.79
C LYS A 128 1.30 -6.73 -11.68
N PHE A 129 2.29 -7.43 -12.17
CA PHE A 129 2.13 -8.67 -12.93
C PHE A 129 2.69 -9.84 -12.11
N GLN A 130 1.91 -10.91 -11.98
CA GLN A 130 2.34 -12.12 -11.29
C GLN A 130 2.18 -13.31 -12.22
N TYR A 131 3.17 -14.19 -12.23
CA TYR A 131 3.14 -15.46 -12.94
C TYR A 131 3.47 -16.62 -11.98
N ASN A 132 2.64 -17.65 -11.97
CA ASN A 132 2.78 -18.83 -11.15
C ASN A 132 3.30 -20.00 -11.99
N PHE A 133 4.47 -20.50 -11.65
CA PHE A 133 5.09 -21.68 -12.27
C PHE A 133 4.74 -22.93 -11.43
N GLY A 134 3.52 -23.40 -11.58
CA GLY A 134 3.00 -24.46 -10.71
C GLY A 134 2.64 -23.95 -9.31
N ASN A 135 2.78 -24.81 -8.30
CA ASN A 135 2.33 -24.54 -6.93
C ASN A 135 3.44 -24.03 -6.00
N THR A 136 4.70 -24.15 -6.40
CA THR A 136 5.85 -23.91 -5.51
C THR A 136 6.66 -22.69 -5.86
N PHE A 137 6.53 -22.17 -7.08
CA PHE A 137 7.32 -21.04 -7.55
C PHE A 137 6.43 -19.97 -8.19
N ASN A 138 6.69 -18.71 -7.86
CA ASN A 138 6.07 -17.56 -8.53
C ASN A 138 7.07 -16.42 -8.77
N ALA A 139 6.78 -15.62 -9.79
CA ALA A 139 7.47 -14.37 -10.08
C ALA A 139 6.47 -13.23 -10.09
N GLU A 140 6.81 -12.11 -9.45
CA GLU A 140 6.02 -10.88 -9.45
C GLU A 140 6.88 -9.72 -9.94
N LEU A 141 6.40 -9.01 -10.98
CA LEU A 141 6.94 -7.76 -11.45
C LEU A 141 6.03 -6.63 -10.99
N ALA A 142 6.57 -5.61 -10.33
CA ALA A 142 5.82 -4.43 -9.92
C ALA A 142 6.51 -3.16 -10.41
N TYR A 143 5.71 -2.25 -10.95
CA TYR A 143 6.11 -0.90 -11.30
C TYR A 143 5.19 0.10 -10.61
N ILE A 144 5.77 0.99 -9.80
CA ILE A 144 5.06 2.01 -9.03
C ILE A 144 5.57 3.39 -9.40
N ASN A 145 4.63 4.30 -9.64
CA ASN A 145 4.92 5.70 -9.87
C ASN A 145 4.47 6.52 -8.66
N THR A 146 5.41 7.10 -7.94
CA THR A 146 5.13 7.89 -6.72
C THR A 146 4.80 9.35 -6.99
N GLY A 147 4.85 9.79 -8.26
CA GLY A 147 4.69 11.20 -8.63
C GLY A 147 5.91 12.08 -8.30
N LYS A 148 6.88 11.58 -7.55
CA LYS A 148 8.09 12.31 -7.18
C LYS A 148 9.15 12.17 -8.28
N LYS A 149 9.98 13.21 -8.44
CA LYS A 149 11.16 13.12 -9.28
C LYS A 149 12.09 12.03 -8.72
N ASN A 150 12.44 11.06 -9.57
CA ASN A 150 13.26 9.90 -9.20
C ASN A 150 12.63 8.96 -8.14
N GLY A 151 11.32 9.05 -7.91
CA GLY A 151 10.62 8.24 -6.92
C GLY A 151 10.00 6.95 -7.46
N ASN A 152 10.23 6.61 -8.75
CA ASN A 152 9.67 5.41 -9.34
C ASN A 152 10.36 4.16 -8.80
N ILE A 153 9.57 3.09 -8.64
CA ILE A 153 10.04 1.80 -8.17
C ILE A 153 9.68 0.76 -9.23
N ALA A 154 10.67 0.03 -9.70
CA ALA A 154 10.48 -1.09 -10.61
C ALA A 154 11.25 -2.29 -10.05
N ALA A 155 10.55 -3.35 -9.69
CA ALA A 155 11.21 -4.48 -9.05
C ALA A 155 10.56 -5.81 -9.43
N LEU A 156 11.37 -6.86 -9.40
CA LEU A 156 11.02 -8.24 -9.64
C LEU A 156 11.25 -9.04 -8.37
N LYS A 157 10.24 -9.79 -7.95
CA LYS A 157 10.32 -10.73 -6.83
C LYS A 157 10.18 -12.15 -7.36
N TYR A 158 11.07 -13.03 -6.95
CA TYR A 158 10.96 -14.48 -7.08
C TYR A 158 10.63 -15.07 -5.72
N SER A 159 9.67 -15.97 -5.68
CA SER A 159 9.30 -16.68 -4.46
C SER A 159 9.26 -18.19 -4.72
N LEU A 160 9.84 -18.95 -3.82
CA LEU A 160 9.94 -20.41 -3.87
C LEU A 160 9.58 -21.00 -2.52
N ASN A 161 8.62 -21.93 -2.49
CA ASN A 161 8.39 -22.78 -1.32
C ASN A 161 9.13 -24.09 -1.52
N LYS A 162 10.12 -24.39 -0.67
CA LYS A 162 10.89 -25.62 -0.69
C LYS A 162 11.34 -26.01 0.72
N TRP A 163 11.27 -27.32 1.04
CA TRP A 163 11.64 -27.86 2.34
C TRP A 163 10.90 -27.25 3.54
N ASN A 164 9.64 -26.85 3.37
CA ASN A 164 8.85 -26.09 4.35
C ASN A 164 9.39 -24.68 4.67
N TYR A 165 10.22 -24.13 3.79
CA TYR A 165 10.67 -22.75 3.84
C TYR A 165 10.11 -21.95 2.66
N ASP A 166 9.62 -20.77 2.96
CA ASP A 166 9.33 -19.74 1.98
C ASP A 166 10.58 -18.91 1.76
N LEU A 167 11.12 -18.97 0.55
CA LEU A 167 12.30 -18.23 0.13
C LEU A 167 11.88 -17.14 -0.84
N GLN A 168 12.44 -15.93 -0.72
CA GLN A 168 12.24 -14.87 -1.69
C GLN A 168 13.54 -14.16 -2.05
N LEU A 169 13.62 -13.73 -3.30
CA LEU A 169 14.66 -12.86 -3.84
C LEU A 169 13.97 -11.68 -4.55
N ILE A 170 14.47 -10.48 -4.28
CA ILE A 170 13.96 -9.24 -4.87
C ILE A 170 15.13 -8.53 -5.54
N THR A 171 14.91 -8.05 -6.77
CA THR A 171 15.87 -7.21 -7.50
C THR A 171 15.13 -6.13 -8.26
N GLY A 172 15.75 -4.95 -8.41
CA GLY A 172 15.13 -3.86 -9.15
C GLY A 172 15.79 -2.51 -8.90
N TRP A 173 14.99 -1.49 -9.11
CA TRP A 173 15.35 -0.09 -8.88
C TRP A 173 14.38 0.55 -7.88
N TYR A 174 14.92 1.13 -6.84
CA TYR A 174 14.20 1.91 -5.84
C TYR A 174 14.79 3.34 -5.85
N ASN A 175 13.96 4.32 -6.20
CA ASN A 175 14.40 5.73 -6.30
C ASN A 175 15.66 5.90 -7.16
N ASN A 176 15.68 5.29 -8.34
CA ASN A 176 16.82 5.27 -9.29
C ASN A 176 18.10 4.60 -8.77
N GLN A 177 18.05 3.86 -7.67
CA GLN A 177 19.18 3.09 -7.16
C GLN A 177 18.91 1.60 -7.33
N PRO A 178 19.91 0.81 -7.74
CA PRO A 178 19.77 -0.64 -7.81
C PRO A 178 19.52 -1.19 -6.39
N THR A 179 18.59 -2.11 -6.29
CA THR A 179 18.17 -2.69 -5.03
C THR A 179 18.16 -4.20 -5.13
N LEU A 180 18.69 -4.85 -4.11
CA LEU A 180 18.66 -6.30 -3.94
C LEU A 180 18.15 -6.63 -2.55
N GLY A 181 17.23 -7.59 -2.44
CA GLY A 181 16.68 -8.07 -1.19
C GLY A 181 16.50 -9.57 -1.22
N ALA A 182 16.62 -10.21 -0.06
CA ALA A 182 16.33 -11.62 0.13
C ALA A 182 15.56 -11.80 1.44
N GLY A 183 14.83 -12.91 1.54
CA GLY A 183 14.13 -13.26 2.76
C GLY A 183 13.78 -14.75 2.79
N TRP A 184 13.63 -15.24 4.00
CA TRP A 184 13.13 -16.59 4.22
C TRP A 184 12.25 -16.64 5.47
N ALA A 185 11.26 -17.53 5.45
CA ALA A 185 10.43 -17.85 6.61
C ALA A 185 10.20 -19.36 6.64
N GLY A 186 10.16 -19.94 7.82
CA GLY A 186 9.93 -21.38 8.01
C GLY A 186 10.08 -21.78 9.47
N TYR A 187 9.89 -23.07 9.76
CA TYR A 187 10.03 -23.61 11.10
C TYR A 187 11.38 -24.31 11.25
N LEU A 188 12.12 -23.93 12.27
CA LEU A 188 13.27 -24.72 12.73
C LEU A 188 12.70 -25.95 13.46
N LYS A 189 13.12 -27.16 13.01
CA LYS A 189 12.83 -28.43 13.71
C LYS A 189 13.85 -28.65 14.79
#